data_ea3102a167e87bfe9a8f5ceb4de9b203
#
_entry.id   ea3102a167e87bfe9a8f5ceb4de9b203
#
_cell.length_a   1.000
_cell.length_b   1.000
_cell.length_c   1.000
_cell.angle_alpha   90.00
_cell.angle_beta   90.00
_cell.angle_gamma   90.00
#
_symmetry.space_group_name_H-M   'P 1'
#
loop_
_entity.id
_entity.type
_entity.pdbx_description
1 polymer ?
#
loop_
_entity_poly.entity_id
_entity_poly.type
_entity_poly.pdbx_seq_one_letter_code
_entity_poly.pdbx_strand_id
1 'polypeptide(L)'
;MKMKISCKPIAAAAALLLGGCMVGPDYHRPQVNVPATYSELPGWTQAQPADADAPKGAWWTGFNDPLLNELEPQVAVSNQTVAQDYANYQEALAEVKVARSALFPTIGVTGSGTRQRASAGSTSSSFTRSVGSGAQIVNSGSLEGNVSWDLDLWGSVRRTIEENSATAQASEATLANATLSEQIALATAVIDLRTSDANIDLLQATVKAYEHFLEVVSNQDKYGTVAPSDVVTARTQLENARASLIALGVARAQYAHAIAVLVGKNPEELNIPHSAAMPTLPTVPVGVPSTILQRRPDIATAERQMAAENATIGIAVAAYYPTVSLSALDGFTQSPLGGLLHVANYVWSLGGSATETIFDGGERSGEVAAAKANYQAAVANYRGTVLTAFEDVENDLSGLRILAEQADALDTAVRDATHGTEIAFNEYQAGTVDYTTVATAQATQLADQQTALSVQQSRLLDAASLIGDLGGGWSDSQLHDPRNPDKLQAQPAAASAASTPAAQTSSTTSQGAQPAVQ
;
A
#
# COMPACT_ATOMS: atom_id res chain seq x y z
N MET A 1 34.82 51.15 32.68
CA MET A 1 34.62 50.04 33.60
C MET A 1 34.03 48.89 32.75
N LYS A 2 34.89 47.89 32.38
CA LYS A 2 34.47 46.74 31.51
C LYS A 2 33.86 45.68 32.41
N MET A 3 32.55 45.56 32.41
CA MET A 3 31.81 44.50 33.11
C MET A 3 31.96 43.19 32.32
N LYS A 4 32.78 42.28 32.80
CA LYS A 4 32.88 40.90 32.27
C LYS A 4 31.66 40.12 32.76
N ILE A 5 30.61 40.06 31.94
CA ILE A 5 29.50 39.15 32.20
C ILE A 5 29.98 37.74 32.00
N SER A 6 30.03 36.96 33.08
CA SER A 6 30.44 35.56 33.06
C SER A 6 29.31 34.76 32.41
N CYS A 7 29.45 34.29 31.18
CA CYS A 7 28.48 33.45 30.46
C CYS A 7 28.29 32.02 31.04
N LYS A 8 29.08 31.65 32.05
CA LYS A 8 29.05 30.30 32.64
C LYS A 8 27.74 29.92 33.34
N PRO A 9 27.07 30.80 34.14
CA PRO A 9 25.81 30.43 34.77
C PRO A 9 24.64 30.37 33.78
N ILE A 10 24.68 31.14 32.68
CA ILE A 10 23.64 31.14 31.66
C ILE A 10 23.73 29.86 30.81
N ALA A 11 24.94 29.40 30.49
CA ALA A 11 25.14 28.13 29.77
C ALA A 11 24.74 26.91 30.63
N ALA A 12 24.98 26.95 31.95
CA ALA A 12 24.56 25.88 32.88
C ALA A 12 23.04 25.85 33.08
N ALA A 13 22.38 27.01 33.12
CA ALA A 13 20.91 27.08 33.20
C ALA A 13 20.26 26.63 31.87
N ALA A 14 20.84 26.97 30.73
CA ALA A 14 20.38 26.48 29.42
C ALA A 14 20.55 24.95 29.26
N ALA A 15 21.64 24.38 29.81
CA ALA A 15 21.85 22.93 29.77
C ALA A 15 20.90 22.15 30.69
N LEU A 16 20.46 22.74 31.80
CA LEU A 16 19.44 22.15 32.70
C LEU A 16 18.02 22.24 32.09
N LEU A 17 17.74 23.19 31.24
CA LEU A 17 16.47 23.33 30.52
C LEU A 17 16.34 22.37 29.32
N LEU A 18 17.44 21.86 28.78
CA LEU A 18 17.46 20.88 27.69
C LEU A 18 17.13 19.44 28.14
N GLY A 19 17.08 19.18 29.45
CA GLY A 19 16.60 17.93 30.05
C GLY A 19 15.09 17.93 30.34
N GLY A 20 14.27 18.71 29.61
CA GLY A 20 12.83 18.84 29.81
C GLY A 20 12.13 17.48 29.88
N CYS A 21 11.33 17.27 30.95
CA CYS A 21 10.52 16.07 31.14
C CYS A 21 9.51 15.96 30.00
N MET A 22 9.54 14.89 29.23
CA MET A 22 8.50 14.56 28.27
C MET A 22 7.31 13.98 29.02
N VAL A 23 6.14 14.65 28.96
CA VAL A 23 4.93 14.22 29.66
C VAL A 23 4.13 13.21 28.82
N GLY A 24 3.21 12.48 29.48
CA GLY A 24 2.40 11.46 28.85
C GLY A 24 3.02 10.05 28.93
N PRO A 25 2.29 9.03 28.50
CA PRO A 25 2.76 7.64 28.56
C PRO A 25 3.78 7.37 27.45
N ASP A 26 4.81 6.59 27.75
CA ASP A 26 5.69 6.02 26.74
C ASP A 26 5.01 4.83 26.07
N TYR A 27 5.27 4.65 24.77
CA TYR A 27 4.70 3.57 24.02
C TYR A 27 5.31 2.21 24.40
N HIS A 28 4.43 1.25 24.67
CA HIS A 28 4.77 -0.17 24.84
C HIS A 28 3.82 -1.02 24.03
N ARG A 29 4.36 -1.89 23.17
CA ARG A 29 3.57 -2.81 22.37
C ARG A 29 2.73 -3.72 23.29
N PRO A 30 1.39 -3.72 23.16
CA PRO A 30 0.52 -4.60 23.94
C PRO A 30 0.81 -6.07 23.62
N GLN A 31 0.72 -6.90 24.65
CA GLN A 31 0.80 -8.35 24.45
C GLN A 31 -0.45 -8.87 23.77
N VAL A 32 -0.26 -9.75 22.78
CA VAL A 32 -1.31 -10.51 22.10
C VAL A 32 -1.11 -11.98 22.44
N ASN A 33 -2.20 -12.70 22.65
CA ASN A 33 -2.13 -14.15 22.84
C ASN A 33 -1.83 -14.82 21.50
N VAL A 34 -0.64 -15.40 21.39
CA VAL A 34 -0.16 -16.09 20.18
C VAL A 34 -0.16 -17.58 20.46
N PRO A 35 -0.84 -18.40 19.61
CA PRO A 35 -0.79 -19.86 19.74
C PRO A 35 0.64 -20.37 19.50
N ALA A 36 0.99 -21.48 20.15
CA ALA A 36 2.31 -22.08 20.01
C ALA A 36 2.53 -22.75 18.64
N THR A 37 1.44 -23.25 18.03
CA THR A 37 1.42 -23.94 16.73
C THR A 37 0.11 -23.63 16.03
N TYR A 38 0.10 -23.71 14.69
CA TYR A 38 -1.14 -23.71 13.91
C TYR A 38 -1.91 -25.02 14.15
N SER A 39 -3.25 -24.96 14.16
CA SER A 39 -4.11 -26.15 14.40
C SER A 39 -4.15 -27.05 13.17
N GLU A 40 -4.07 -26.48 11.96
CA GLU A 40 -4.11 -27.18 10.67
C GLU A 40 -2.73 -27.62 10.17
N LEU A 41 -1.71 -27.61 11.06
CA LEU A 41 -0.33 -28.03 10.73
C LEU A 41 -0.10 -29.54 10.54
N PRO A 42 -0.97 -30.50 10.94
CA PRO A 42 -0.73 -31.92 10.70
C PRO A 42 -0.54 -32.23 9.19
N GLY A 43 0.64 -32.74 8.84
CA GLY A 43 1.03 -32.98 7.44
C GLY A 43 1.96 -31.95 6.83
N TRP A 44 2.16 -30.80 7.48
CA TRP A 44 3.11 -29.76 7.06
C TRP A 44 4.44 -29.89 7.82
N THR A 45 5.54 -29.69 7.10
CA THR A 45 6.87 -29.62 7.74
C THR A 45 7.09 -28.22 8.29
N GLN A 46 7.34 -28.12 9.59
CA GLN A 46 7.75 -26.86 10.20
C GLN A 46 9.07 -26.40 9.57
N ALA A 47 9.12 -25.16 9.08
CA ALA A 47 10.34 -24.58 8.56
C ALA A 47 11.44 -24.58 9.62
N GLN A 48 12.66 -24.95 9.23
CA GLN A 48 13.81 -24.75 10.10
C GLN A 48 14.05 -23.23 10.27
N PRO A 49 14.53 -22.77 11.45
CA PRO A 49 14.76 -21.34 11.69
C PRO A 49 15.60 -20.65 10.61
N ALA A 50 16.59 -21.34 10.05
CA ALA A 50 17.43 -20.82 8.96
C ALA A 50 16.68 -20.61 7.63
N ASP A 51 15.66 -21.42 7.35
CA ASP A 51 14.83 -21.26 6.15
C ASP A 51 13.74 -20.18 6.34
N ALA A 52 13.36 -19.95 7.59
CA ALA A 52 12.38 -18.95 7.96
C ALA A 52 12.94 -17.52 7.87
N ASP A 53 14.25 -17.35 8.06
CA ASP A 53 14.92 -16.03 8.04
C ASP A 53 15.51 -15.67 6.66
N ALA A 54 15.47 -16.58 5.68
CA ALA A 54 15.91 -16.26 4.33
C ALA A 54 15.01 -15.17 3.71
N PRO A 55 15.57 -14.07 3.20
CA PRO A 55 14.81 -13.07 2.49
C PRO A 55 14.22 -13.70 1.22
N LYS A 56 12.92 -13.93 1.22
CA LYS A 56 12.18 -14.54 0.10
C LYS A 56 11.70 -13.46 -0.88
N GLY A 57 12.56 -12.51 -1.22
CA GLY A 57 12.21 -11.37 -2.05
C GLY A 57 11.63 -11.71 -3.43
N ALA A 58 11.82 -12.94 -3.93
CA ALA A 58 11.27 -13.42 -5.19
C ALA A 58 10.44 -14.70 -4.98
N TRP A 59 9.47 -14.65 -4.08
CA TRP A 59 8.62 -15.79 -3.68
C TRP A 59 7.90 -16.46 -4.86
N TRP A 60 7.54 -15.68 -5.89
CA TRP A 60 6.86 -16.14 -7.12
C TRP A 60 7.68 -17.13 -7.94
N THR A 61 8.99 -17.18 -7.78
CA THR A 61 9.85 -18.13 -8.49
C THR A 61 9.52 -19.59 -8.18
N GLY A 62 8.92 -19.85 -7.02
CA GLY A 62 8.45 -21.17 -6.61
C GLY A 62 7.35 -21.75 -7.52
N PHE A 63 6.61 -20.90 -8.23
CA PHE A 63 5.58 -21.31 -9.20
C PHE A 63 6.16 -21.78 -10.55
N ASN A 64 7.42 -21.49 -10.81
CA ASN A 64 8.13 -21.93 -12.02
C ASN A 64 7.49 -21.47 -13.34
N ASP A 65 6.74 -20.37 -13.33
CA ASP A 65 6.12 -19.77 -14.52
C ASP A 65 7.00 -18.65 -15.07
N PRO A 66 7.43 -18.72 -16.35
CA PRO A 66 8.29 -17.72 -16.97
C PRO A 66 7.65 -16.32 -17.04
N LEU A 67 6.33 -16.25 -17.30
CA LEU A 67 5.61 -14.99 -17.39
C LEU A 67 5.55 -14.30 -16.03
N LEU A 68 5.29 -15.07 -14.97
CA LEU A 68 5.28 -14.55 -13.60
C LEU A 68 6.66 -14.02 -13.22
N ASN A 69 7.73 -14.76 -13.54
CA ASN A 69 9.09 -14.33 -13.26
C ASN A 69 9.49 -13.05 -14.01
N GLU A 70 8.95 -12.81 -15.19
CA GLU A 70 9.18 -11.60 -15.99
C GLU A 70 8.40 -10.39 -15.47
N LEU A 71 7.13 -10.59 -15.06
CA LEU A 71 6.21 -9.49 -14.76
C LEU A 71 6.24 -9.04 -13.30
N GLU A 72 6.46 -9.95 -12.36
CA GLU A 72 6.43 -9.61 -10.91
C GLU A 72 7.37 -8.47 -10.51
N PRO A 73 8.62 -8.39 -10.99
CA PRO A 73 9.48 -7.26 -10.66
C PRO A 73 8.95 -5.91 -11.18
N GLN A 74 8.08 -5.92 -12.21
CA GLN A 74 7.52 -4.70 -12.79
C GLN A 74 6.43 -4.10 -11.90
N VAL A 75 5.73 -4.90 -11.09
CA VAL A 75 4.70 -4.44 -10.15
C VAL A 75 5.26 -3.37 -9.20
N ALA A 76 6.37 -3.67 -8.54
CA ALA A 76 6.98 -2.74 -7.59
C ALA A 76 7.45 -1.40 -8.22
N VAL A 77 7.65 -1.36 -9.54
CA VAL A 77 8.20 -0.19 -10.27
C VAL A 77 7.12 0.60 -10.99
N SER A 78 6.13 -0.08 -11.57
CA SER A 78 5.22 0.53 -12.56
C SER A 78 3.76 0.51 -12.14
N ASN A 79 3.38 -0.25 -11.10
CA ASN A 79 2.00 -0.30 -10.63
C ASN A 79 1.58 1.04 -10.03
N GLN A 80 0.39 1.53 -10.39
CA GLN A 80 -0.07 2.86 -9.98
C GLN A 80 -0.53 2.92 -8.52
N THR A 81 -1.02 1.84 -7.94
CA THR A 81 -1.35 1.74 -6.51
C THR A 81 -0.07 1.85 -5.68
N VAL A 82 0.97 1.11 -6.06
CA VAL A 82 2.28 1.17 -5.40
C VAL A 82 2.90 2.56 -5.52
N ALA A 83 2.79 3.20 -6.71
CA ALA A 83 3.28 4.56 -6.92
C ALA A 83 2.53 5.60 -6.06
N GLN A 84 1.22 5.43 -5.88
CA GLN A 84 0.40 6.27 -5.00
C GLN A 84 0.86 6.14 -3.54
N ASP A 85 1.01 4.90 -3.04
CA ASP A 85 1.41 4.67 -1.65
C ASP A 85 2.86 5.10 -1.39
N TYR A 86 3.73 5.00 -2.40
CA TYR A 86 5.05 5.60 -2.31
C TYR A 86 4.98 7.14 -2.17
N ALA A 87 4.08 7.81 -2.89
CA ALA A 87 3.88 9.25 -2.75
C ALA A 87 3.31 9.62 -1.37
N ASN A 88 2.36 8.83 -0.84
CA ASN A 88 1.82 8.99 0.51
C ASN A 88 2.91 8.82 1.59
N TYR A 89 3.82 7.87 1.40
CA TYR A 89 4.98 7.71 2.29
C TYR A 89 5.92 8.92 2.23
N GLN A 90 6.18 9.47 1.04
CA GLN A 90 6.99 10.69 0.90
C GLN A 90 6.33 11.91 1.55
N GLU A 91 5.01 12.03 1.48
CA GLU A 91 4.23 13.05 2.20
C GLU A 91 4.43 12.91 3.72
N ALA A 92 4.24 11.70 4.26
CA ALA A 92 4.42 11.45 5.69
C ALA A 92 5.85 11.77 6.17
N LEU A 93 6.88 11.48 5.37
CA LEU A 93 8.26 11.89 5.65
C LEU A 93 8.43 13.43 5.65
N ALA A 94 7.72 14.14 4.78
CA ALA A 94 7.74 15.60 4.78
C ALA A 94 7.07 16.18 6.02
N GLU A 95 5.97 15.59 6.50
CA GLU A 95 5.29 15.99 7.74
C GLU A 95 6.19 15.80 8.98
N VAL A 96 7.02 14.77 9.03
CA VAL A 96 8.04 14.64 10.08
C VAL A 96 9.01 15.84 10.06
N LYS A 97 9.41 16.32 8.87
CA LYS A 97 10.27 17.51 8.77
C LYS A 97 9.54 18.77 9.23
N VAL A 98 8.25 18.90 8.90
CA VAL A 98 7.39 20.01 9.37
C VAL A 98 7.30 19.98 10.90
N ALA A 99 6.99 18.83 11.49
CA ALA A 99 6.94 18.68 12.94
C ALA A 99 8.27 19.04 13.62
N ARG A 100 9.41 18.59 13.04
CA ARG A 100 10.75 18.92 13.56
C ARG A 100 11.10 20.39 13.46
N SER A 101 10.54 21.14 12.50
CA SER A 101 10.81 22.57 12.37
C SER A 101 10.35 23.37 13.59
N ALA A 102 9.33 22.89 14.31
CA ALA A 102 8.84 23.52 15.55
C ALA A 102 9.84 23.46 16.71
N LEU A 103 10.91 22.66 16.62
CA LEU A 103 12.02 22.71 17.60
C LEU A 103 12.90 23.94 17.45
N PHE A 104 12.81 24.67 16.33
CA PHE A 104 13.67 25.79 15.99
C PHE A 104 12.87 27.09 15.94
N PRO A 105 13.51 28.26 16.22
CA PRO A 105 12.87 29.55 16.09
C PRO A 105 12.46 29.84 14.64
N THR A 106 11.32 30.50 14.47
CA THR A 106 10.92 31.09 13.20
C THR A 106 11.46 32.50 13.10
N ILE A 107 12.01 32.86 11.94
CA ILE A 107 12.55 34.17 11.65
C ILE A 107 11.75 34.76 10.48
N GLY A 108 11.12 35.90 10.69
CA GLY A 108 10.34 36.59 9.69
C GLY A 108 10.79 38.04 9.51
N VAL A 109 10.42 38.65 8.39
CA VAL A 109 10.53 40.10 8.15
C VAL A 109 9.15 40.59 7.78
N THR A 110 8.70 41.62 8.50
CA THR A 110 7.40 42.26 8.28
C THR A 110 7.58 43.71 7.87
N GLY A 111 7.04 44.07 6.71
CA GLY A 111 6.93 45.47 6.27
C GLY A 111 5.47 45.93 6.32
N SER A 112 5.18 47.04 7.00
CA SER A 112 3.83 47.58 7.03
C SER A 112 3.83 49.06 6.67
N GLY A 113 2.75 49.51 6.03
CA GLY A 113 2.46 50.92 5.79
C GLY A 113 0.97 51.15 5.99
N THR A 114 0.63 52.07 6.90
CA THR A 114 -0.77 52.40 7.21
C THR A 114 -1.01 53.88 7.03
N ARG A 115 -2.13 54.21 6.41
CA ARG A 115 -2.68 55.59 6.37
C ARG A 115 -4.07 55.57 6.97
N GLN A 116 -4.19 56.17 8.14
CA GLN A 116 -5.45 56.19 8.87
C GLN A 116 -5.88 57.62 9.24
N ARG A 117 -7.17 57.86 9.27
CA ARG A 117 -7.76 59.06 9.81
C ARG A 117 -8.26 58.74 11.22
N ALA A 118 -7.57 59.30 12.22
CA ALA A 118 -8.02 59.16 13.60
C ALA A 118 -9.23 60.10 13.84
N SER A 119 -10.29 59.59 14.50
CA SER A 119 -11.40 60.43 14.91
C SER A 119 -10.97 61.32 16.09
N ALA A 120 -11.57 62.53 16.20
CA ALA A 120 -11.22 63.47 17.22
C ALA A 120 -11.48 63.06 18.70
N GLY A 121 -11.98 61.80 18.89
CA GLY A 121 -12.32 61.27 20.22
C GLY A 121 -11.37 60.16 20.76
N SER A 122 -10.35 59.72 20.04
CA SER A 122 -9.42 58.67 20.50
C SER A 122 -8.10 59.26 21.04
N THR A 123 -8.16 59.87 22.22
CA THR A 123 -6.95 60.21 22.98
C THR A 123 -6.55 59.04 23.84
N SER A 124 -5.62 58.17 23.38
CA SER A 124 -4.84 57.37 24.29
C SER A 124 -3.85 58.28 25.04
N SER A 125 -3.93 58.19 26.33
CA SER A 125 -3.20 58.91 27.35
C SER A 125 -1.69 59.00 27.10
N SER A 126 -1.16 60.19 26.83
CA SER A 126 0.16 60.62 27.28
C SER A 126 0.20 62.17 27.28
N PHE A 127 0.46 62.66 28.44
CA PHE A 127 0.65 64.08 28.80
C PHE A 127 1.25 64.95 27.71
N THR A 128 0.42 65.61 26.93
CA THR A 128 0.70 66.95 26.40
C THR A 128 -0.60 67.59 25.88
N ARG A 129 -0.97 68.69 26.50
CA ARG A 129 -2.10 69.53 26.14
C ARG A 129 -1.82 70.24 24.82
N SER A 130 -2.34 69.67 23.70
CA SER A 130 -2.41 70.41 22.44
C SER A 130 -3.88 70.65 22.09
N VAL A 131 -4.30 71.84 22.18
CA VAL A 131 -5.59 72.33 21.73
C VAL A 131 -5.57 72.42 20.21
N GLY A 132 -6.28 71.47 19.55
CA GLY A 132 -6.46 71.50 18.11
C GLY A 132 -7.36 70.31 17.69
N SER A 133 -8.68 70.58 17.71
CA SER A 133 -9.72 69.62 17.33
C SER A 133 -9.81 69.49 15.81
N GLY A 134 -9.09 68.59 15.24
CA GLY A 134 -9.23 68.17 13.83
C GLY A 134 -8.92 66.71 13.65
N ALA A 135 -9.72 66.01 12.86
CA ALA A 135 -9.40 64.67 12.47
C ALA A 135 -8.05 64.61 11.73
N GLN A 136 -7.05 64.01 12.33
CA GLN A 136 -5.69 63.98 11.80
C GLN A 136 -5.45 62.72 10.97
N ILE A 137 -4.91 62.89 9.75
CA ILE A 137 -4.44 61.77 8.94
C ILE A 137 -3.03 61.44 9.40
N VAL A 138 -2.84 60.18 9.85
CA VAL A 138 -1.55 59.67 10.28
C VAL A 138 -1.08 58.63 9.26
N ASN A 139 0.13 58.79 8.77
CA ASN A 139 0.81 57.80 7.96
C ASN A 139 1.89 57.17 8.85
N SER A 140 1.86 55.85 9.03
CA SER A 140 2.87 55.11 9.78
C SER A 140 3.42 53.95 8.94
N GLY A 141 4.64 53.58 9.21
CA GLY A 141 5.26 52.40 8.59
C GLY A 141 6.22 51.74 9.55
N SER A 142 6.40 50.45 9.32
CA SER A 142 7.42 49.65 10.00
C SER A 142 8.11 48.73 9.02
N LEU A 143 9.35 48.42 9.30
CA LEU A 143 10.14 47.38 8.71
C LEU A 143 10.87 46.65 9.84
N GLU A 144 10.45 45.45 10.16
CA GLU A 144 10.83 44.76 11.38
C GLU A 144 11.21 43.31 11.06
N GLY A 145 12.36 42.87 11.58
CA GLY A 145 12.72 41.46 11.70
C GLY A 145 12.13 40.91 13.00
N ASN A 146 11.42 39.81 12.94
CA ASN A 146 10.84 39.15 14.11
C ASN A 146 11.35 37.72 14.24
N VAL A 147 11.64 37.33 15.47
CA VAL A 147 11.97 35.92 15.86
C VAL A 147 10.93 35.48 16.87
N SER A 148 10.38 34.28 16.66
CA SER A 148 9.47 33.63 17.59
C SER A 148 9.91 32.19 17.81
N TRP A 149 9.93 31.75 19.06
CA TRP A 149 10.31 30.40 19.45
C TRP A 149 9.52 29.93 20.66
N ASP A 150 8.78 28.85 20.47
CA ASP A 150 8.10 28.15 21.54
C ASP A 150 9.04 27.08 22.12
N LEU A 151 9.30 27.18 23.42
CA LEU A 151 10.19 26.23 24.10
C LEU A 151 9.44 24.94 24.45
N ASP A 152 9.91 23.82 23.92
CA ASP A 152 9.33 22.51 24.22
C ASP A 152 9.77 21.95 25.57
N LEU A 153 9.32 22.61 26.66
CA LEU A 153 9.68 22.23 28.03
C LEU A 153 8.99 20.92 28.45
N TRP A 154 7.77 20.71 28.01
CA TRP A 154 6.91 19.61 28.42
C TRP A 154 6.86 18.46 27.40
N GLY A 155 7.52 18.62 26.26
CA GLY A 155 7.64 17.60 25.25
C GLY A 155 6.48 17.53 24.26
N SER A 156 5.64 18.53 24.17
CA SER A 156 4.54 18.59 23.19
C SER A 156 5.05 18.46 21.75
N VAL A 157 6.09 19.25 21.37
CA VAL A 157 6.71 19.18 20.03
C VAL A 157 7.39 17.82 19.82
N ARG A 158 8.09 17.31 20.83
CA ARG A 158 8.73 15.97 20.75
C ARG A 158 7.70 14.85 20.58
N ARG A 159 6.53 14.91 21.25
CA ARG A 159 5.43 13.95 21.07
C ARG A 159 4.80 14.09 19.68
N THR A 160 4.67 15.30 19.14
CA THR A 160 4.22 15.53 17.75
C THR A 160 5.20 14.92 16.74
N ILE A 161 6.53 15.03 16.99
CA ILE A 161 7.53 14.36 16.15
C ILE A 161 7.44 12.83 16.29
N GLU A 162 7.18 12.32 17.47
CA GLU A 162 6.99 10.89 17.71
C GLU A 162 5.75 10.36 17.00
N GLU A 163 4.62 11.05 17.10
CA GLU A 163 3.38 10.78 16.37
C GLU A 163 3.60 10.74 14.86
N ASN A 164 4.15 11.81 14.27
CA ASN A 164 4.40 11.87 12.83
C ASN A 164 5.43 10.84 12.37
N SER A 165 6.43 10.52 13.22
CA SER A 165 7.40 9.47 12.91
C SER A 165 6.76 8.08 12.88
N ALA A 166 5.86 7.78 13.81
CA ALA A 166 5.10 6.55 13.82
C ALA A 166 4.13 6.46 12.64
N THR A 167 3.49 7.57 12.27
CA THR A 167 2.63 7.68 11.08
C THR A 167 3.42 7.45 9.79
N ALA A 168 4.63 7.99 9.68
CA ALA A 168 5.49 7.75 8.51
C ALA A 168 5.93 6.28 8.43
N GLN A 169 6.22 5.63 9.55
CA GLN A 169 6.49 4.18 9.59
C GLN A 169 5.25 3.34 9.23
N ALA A 170 4.05 3.78 9.65
CA ALA A 170 2.80 3.14 9.22
C ALA A 170 2.59 3.26 7.71
N SER A 171 2.87 4.43 7.12
CA SER A 171 2.80 4.63 5.66
C SER A 171 3.83 3.78 4.91
N GLU A 172 5.04 3.59 5.46
CA GLU A 172 6.06 2.70 4.89
C GLU A 172 5.59 1.23 4.90
N ALA A 173 4.99 0.78 6.01
CA ALA A 173 4.41 -0.55 6.10
C ALA A 173 3.20 -0.71 5.17
N THR A 174 2.38 0.32 5.00
CA THR A 174 1.26 0.34 4.03
C THR A 174 1.76 0.19 2.60
N LEU A 175 2.83 0.89 2.22
CA LEU A 175 3.49 0.74 0.91
C LEU A 175 3.98 -0.70 0.69
N ALA A 176 4.58 -1.31 1.71
CA ALA A 176 5.03 -2.71 1.64
C ALA A 176 3.84 -3.66 1.48
N ASN A 177 2.75 -3.42 2.21
CA ASN A 177 1.51 -4.20 2.09
C ASN A 177 0.86 -4.08 0.72
N ALA A 178 0.77 -2.87 0.18
CA ALA A 178 0.24 -2.62 -1.16
C ALA A 178 1.09 -3.34 -2.22
N THR A 179 2.42 -3.25 -2.12
CA THR A 179 3.33 -3.94 -3.05
C THR A 179 3.10 -5.45 -3.02
N LEU A 180 3.01 -6.06 -1.84
CA LEU A 180 2.75 -7.49 -1.68
C LEU A 180 1.37 -7.87 -2.22
N SER A 181 0.34 -7.10 -1.91
CA SER A 181 -1.02 -7.34 -2.38
C SER A 181 -1.13 -7.29 -3.90
N GLU A 182 -0.51 -6.30 -4.55
CA GLU A 182 -0.50 -6.18 -6.01
C GLU A 182 0.32 -7.30 -6.68
N GLN A 183 1.37 -7.78 -6.05
CA GLN A 183 2.12 -8.95 -6.48
C GLN A 183 1.27 -10.23 -6.41
N ILE A 184 0.53 -10.44 -5.32
CA ILE A 184 -0.38 -11.58 -5.19
C ILE A 184 -1.51 -11.47 -6.22
N ALA A 185 -2.04 -10.28 -6.46
CA ALA A 185 -3.05 -10.05 -7.49
C ALA A 185 -2.52 -10.40 -8.89
N LEU A 186 -1.25 -10.08 -9.19
CA LEU A 186 -0.61 -10.47 -10.44
C LEU A 186 -0.46 -12.00 -10.53
N ALA A 187 0.02 -12.67 -9.48
CA ALA A 187 0.12 -14.12 -9.44
C ALA A 187 -1.24 -14.79 -9.66
N THR A 188 -2.28 -14.30 -8.99
CA THR A 188 -3.67 -14.74 -9.16
C THR A 188 -4.12 -14.60 -10.61
N ALA A 189 -3.95 -13.43 -11.22
CA ALA A 189 -4.36 -13.18 -12.59
C ALA A 189 -3.59 -14.06 -13.61
N VAL A 190 -2.31 -14.36 -13.36
CA VAL A 190 -1.52 -15.28 -14.19
C VAL A 190 -1.99 -16.73 -14.02
N ILE A 191 -2.27 -17.18 -12.80
CA ILE A 191 -2.82 -18.52 -12.53
C ILE A 191 -4.17 -18.68 -13.25
N ASP A 192 -5.05 -17.69 -13.15
CA ASP A 192 -6.36 -17.67 -13.79
C ASP A 192 -6.23 -17.69 -15.33
N LEU A 193 -5.29 -16.94 -15.87
CA LEU A 193 -4.99 -16.95 -17.30
C LEU A 193 -4.52 -18.32 -17.77
N ARG A 194 -3.58 -18.98 -17.05
CA ARG A 194 -3.08 -20.31 -17.37
C ARG A 194 -4.19 -21.36 -17.28
N THR A 195 -5.04 -21.26 -16.26
CA THR A 195 -6.21 -22.14 -16.12
C THR A 195 -7.20 -21.95 -17.28
N SER A 196 -7.42 -20.70 -17.70
CA SER A 196 -8.25 -20.40 -18.87
C SER A 196 -7.65 -20.98 -20.15
N ASP A 197 -6.34 -20.85 -20.37
CA ASP A 197 -5.63 -21.43 -21.49
C ASP A 197 -5.71 -22.96 -21.48
N ALA A 198 -5.55 -23.61 -20.31
CA ALA A 198 -5.71 -25.07 -20.17
C ALA A 198 -7.16 -25.54 -20.46
N ASN A 199 -8.16 -24.79 -20.01
CA ASN A 199 -9.56 -25.06 -20.35
C ASN A 199 -9.86 -24.87 -21.84
N ILE A 200 -9.25 -23.90 -22.50
CA ILE A 200 -9.35 -23.70 -23.95
C ILE A 200 -8.81 -24.91 -24.69
N ASP A 201 -7.64 -25.42 -24.32
CA ASP A 201 -7.05 -26.62 -24.95
C ASP A 201 -7.91 -27.87 -24.71
N LEU A 202 -8.44 -28.04 -23.49
CA LEU A 202 -9.36 -29.11 -23.15
C LEU A 202 -10.62 -29.07 -24.03
N LEU A 203 -11.27 -27.91 -24.14
CA LEU A 203 -12.47 -27.76 -24.95
C LEU A 203 -12.18 -27.85 -26.45
N GLN A 204 -11.03 -27.42 -26.94
CA GLN A 204 -10.63 -27.61 -28.33
C GLN A 204 -10.49 -29.10 -28.67
N ALA A 205 -9.86 -29.89 -27.76
CA ALA A 205 -9.77 -31.33 -27.91
C ALA A 205 -11.15 -32.01 -27.86
N THR A 206 -12.04 -31.53 -26.96
CA THR A 206 -13.42 -32.02 -26.86
C THR A 206 -14.24 -31.70 -28.11
N VAL A 207 -14.13 -30.49 -28.67
CA VAL A 207 -14.81 -30.11 -29.92
C VAL A 207 -14.37 -31.02 -31.07
N LYS A 208 -13.06 -31.28 -31.21
CA LYS A 208 -12.55 -32.20 -32.23
C LYS A 208 -13.08 -33.64 -32.04
N ALA A 209 -13.16 -34.12 -30.81
CA ALA A 209 -13.77 -35.40 -30.51
C ALA A 209 -15.25 -35.45 -30.89
N TYR A 210 -16.02 -34.43 -30.53
CA TYR A 210 -17.45 -34.35 -30.86
C TYR A 210 -17.70 -34.17 -32.35
N GLU A 211 -16.83 -33.46 -33.09
CA GLU A 211 -16.88 -33.43 -34.58
C GLU A 211 -16.73 -34.81 -35.20
N HIS A 212 -15.77 -35.58 -34.71
CA HIS A 212 -15.58 -36.95 -35.19
C HIS A 212 -16.78 -37.86 -34.85
N PHE A 213 -17.32 -37.76 -33.64
CA PHE A 213 -18.53 -38.51 -33.26
C PHE A 213 -19.73 -38.15 -34.11
N LEU A 214 -19.97 -36.85 -34.35
CA LEU A 214 -21.05 -36.40 -35.22
C LEU A 214 -20.91 -36.94 -36.64
N GLU A 215 -19.68 -37.01 -37.16
CA GLU A 215 -19.41 -37.61 -38.49
C GLU A 215 -19.78 -39.11 -38.50
N VAL A 216 -19.37 -39.88 -37.49
CA VAL A 216 -19.70 -41.29 -37.36
C VAL A 216 -21.21 -41.50 -37.31
N VAL A 217 -21.91 -40.83 -36.39
CA VAL A 217 -23.36 -40.94 -36.22
C VAL A 217 -24.13 -40.47 -37.47
N SER A 218 -23.69 -39.39 -38.12
CA SER A 218 -24.33 -38.88 -39.37
C SER A 218 -24.17 -39.87 -40.54
N ASN A 219 -23.02 -40.59 -40.62
CA ASN A 219 -22.82 -41.63 -41.61
C ASN A 219 -23.71 -42.84 -41.33
N GLN A 220 -23.87 -43.25 -40.07
CA GLN A 220 -24.77 -44.35 -39.68
C GLN A 220 -26.25 -44.03 -39.98
N ASP A 221 -26.70 -42.77 -39.75
CA ASP A 221 -28.04 -42.31 -40.09
C ASP A 221 -28.30 -42.42 -41.63
N LYS A 222 -27.35 -42.00 -42.48
CA LYS A 222 -27.44 -42.14 -43.92
C LYS A 222 -27.68 -43.55 -44.38
N TYR A 223 -27.18 -44.54 -43.66
CA TYR A 223 -27.38 -45.98 -43.95
C TYR A 223 -28.57 -46.56 -43.18
N GLY A 224 -29.29 -45.75 -42.37
CA GLY A 224 -30.49 -46.14 -41.63
C GLY A 224 -30.18 -47.07 -40.44
N THR A 225 -28.96 -47.05 -39.91
CA THR A 225 -28.52 -47.93 -38.81
C THR A 225 -28.70 -47.28 -37.42
N VAL A 226 -28.98 -45.97 -37.35
CA VAL A 226 -29.24 -45.22 -36.09
C VAL A 226 -30.42 -44.29 -36.24
N ALA A 227 -31.00 -43.82 -35.13
CA ALA A 227 -32.10 -42.88 -35.12
C ALA A 227 -31.65 -41.46 -35.50
N PRO A 228 -32.45 -40.70 -36.26
CA PRO A 228 -32.17 -39.26 -36.54
C PRO A 228 -31.99 -38.41 -35.27
N SER A 229 -32.60 -38.84 -34.14
CA SER A 229 -32.45 -38.24 -32.80
C SER A 229 -31.00 -38.24 -32.35
N ASP A 230 -30.21 -39.26 -32.69
CA ASP A 230 -28.81 -39.39 -32.27
C ASP A 230 -27.93 -38.34 -32.94
N VAL A 231 -28.19 -38.06 -34.22
CA VAL A 231 -27.52 -36.98 -34.98
C VAL A 231 -27.84 -35.61 -34.34
N VAL A 232 -29.10 -35.35 -33.95
CA VAL A 232 -29.51 -34.11 -33.28
C VAL A 232 -28.81 -33.99 -31.92
N THR A 233 -28.74 -35.08 -31.15
CA THR A 233 -28.03 -35.09 -29.86
C THR A 233 -26.56 -34.80 -30.01
N ALA A 234 -25.86 -35.51 -30.93
CA ALA A 234 -24.45 -35.28 -31.21
C ALA A 234 -24.15 -33.85 -31.66
N ARG A 235 -25.00 -33.30 -32.54
CA ARG A 235 -24.87 -31.90 -32.98
C ARG A 235 -25.06 -30.92 -31.83
N THR A 236 -26.06 -31.14 -30.98
CA THR A 236 -26.32 -30.29 -29.81
C THR A 236 -25.12 -30.26 -28.86
N GLN A 237 -24.50 -31.42 -28.58
CA GLN A 237 -23.29 -31.48 -27.76
C GLN A 237 -22.13 -30.71 -28.39
N LEU A 238 -21.91 -30.89 -29.68
CA LEU A 238 -20.85 -30.17 -30.41
C LEU A 238 -21.05 -28.64 -30.31
N GLU A 239 -22.27 -28.16 -30.59
CA GLU A 239 -22.52 -26.71 -30.57
C GLU A 239 -22.46 -26.14 -29.15
N ASN A 240 -22.85 -26.89 -28.11
CA ASN A 240 -22.67 -26.51 -26.71
C ASN A 240 -21.18 -26.41 -26.36
N ALA A 241 -20.35 -27.37 -26.75
CA ALA A 241 -18.91 -27.33 -26.53
C ALA A 241 -18.24 -26.14 -27.26
N ARG A 242 -18.67 -25.86 -28.51
CA ARG A 242 -18.20 -24.67 -29.27
C ARG A 242 -18.58 -23.38 -28.58
N ALA A 243 -19.83 -23.26 -28.09
CA ALA A 243 -20.29 -22.09 -27.37
C ALA A 243 -19.47 -21.85 -26.09
N SER A 244 -19.18 -22.92 -25.33
CA SER A 244 -18.35 -22.87 -24.13
C SER A 244 -16.91 -22.46 -24.46
N LEU A 245 -16.32 -23.00 -25.54
CA LEU A 245 -14.99 -22.61 -26.00
C LEU A 245 -14.91 -21.11 -26.35
N ILE A 246 -15.91 -20.59 -27.06
CA ILE A 246 -15.97 -19.17 -27.42
C ILE A 246 -16.08 -18.30 -26.16
N ALA A 247 -16.89 -18.73 -25.19
CA ALA A 247 -17.08 -17.99 -23.93
C ALA A 247 -15.78 -17.85 -23.12
N LEU A 248 -14.90 -18.84 -23.13
CA LEU A 248 -13.59 -18.77 -22.47
C LEU A 248 -12.69 -17.65 -23.01
N GLY A 249 -12.86 -17.27 -24.27
CA GLY A 249 -12.12 -16.16 -24.86
C GLY A 249 -12.36 -14.83 -24.15
N VAL A 250 -13.56 -14.62 -23.57
CA VAL A 250 -13.87 -13.42 -22.79
C VAL A 250 -13.08 -13.41 -21.49
N ALA A 251 -13.11 -14.51 -20.74
CA ALA A 251 -12.39 -14.62 -19.47
C ALA A 251 -10.87 -14.44 -19.67
N ARG A 252 -10.32 -15.13 -20.68
CA ARG A 252 -8.90 -15.00 -21.04
C ARG A 252 -8.50 -13.56 -21.35
N ALA A 253 -9.33 -12.83 -22.12
CA ALA A 253 -9.07 -11.43 -22.45
C ALA A 253 -9.10 -10.56 -21.18
N GLN A 254 -10.06 -10.79 -20.28
CA GLN A 254 -10.17 -10.06 -19.03
C GLN A 254 -8.94 -10.26 -18.13
N TYR A 255 -8.45 -11.49 -17.99
CA TYR A 255 -7.23 -11.78 -17.23
C TYR A 255 -5.99 -11.11 -17.86
N ALA A 256 -5.86 -11.18 -19.19
CA ALA A 256 -4.76 -10.51 -19.88
C ALA A 256 -4.78 -8.99 -19.70
N HIS A 257 -5.97 -8.37 -19.72
CA HIS A 257 -6.14 -6.93 -19.46
C HIS A 257 -5.82 -6.59 -17.99
N ALA A 258 -6.24 -7.41 -17.03
CA ALA A 258 -5.92 -7.22 -15.62
C ALA A 258 -4.41 -7.28 -15.37
N ILE A 259 -3.72 -8.25 -15.96
CA ILE A 259 -2.25 -8.36 -15.88
C ILE A 259 -1.58 -7.10 -16.43
N ALA A 260 -2.05 -6.57 -17.57
CA ALA A 260 -1.49 -5.33 -18.14
C ALA A 260 -1.61 -4.14 -17.16
N VAL A 261 -2.78 -3.97 -16.54
CA VAL A 261 -3.01 -2.90 -15.56
C VAL A 261 -2.11 -3.06 -14.32
N LEU A 262 -1.97 -4.29 -13.81
CA LEU A 262 -1.14 -4.59 -12.64
C LEU A 262 0.34 -4.25 -12.86
N VAL A 263 0.83 -4.43 -14.08
CA VAL A 263 2.21 -4.04 -14.46
C VAL A 263 2.32 -2.61 -15.01
N GLY A 264 1.25 -1.81 -14.87
CA GLY A 264 1.24 -0.39 -15.24
C GLY A 264 1.28 -0.12 -16.75
N LYS A 265 0.79 -1.05 -17.58
CA LYS A 265 0.73 -0.92 -19.04
C LYS A 265 -0.70 -0.84 -19.54
N ASN A 266 -0.87 -0.21 -20.71
CA ASN A 266 -2.15 -0.32 -21.41
C ASN A 266 -2.35 -1.76 -21.93
N PRO A 267 -3.58 -2.29 -21.91
CA PRO A 267 -3.85 -3.65 -22.40
C PRO A 267 -3.34 -3.93 -23.83
N GLU A 268 -3.28 -2.92 -24.68
CA GLU A 268 -2.79 -3.03 -26.07
C GLU A 268 -1.26 -3.18 -26.16
N GLU A 269 -0.51 -2.81 -25.12
CA GLU A 269 0.95 -2.84 -25.07
C GLU A 269 1.50 -4.20 -24.60
N LEU A 270 0.63 -5.05 -24.02
CA LEU A 270 1.02 -6.35 -23.47
C LEU A 270 0.35 -7.48 -24.25
N ASN A 271 1.13 -8.21 -25.03
CA ASN A 271 0.66 -9.41 -25.70
C ASN A 271 1.14 -10.66 -24.98
N ILE A 272 0.22 -11.40 -24.37
CA ILE A 272 0.54 -12.64 -23.63
C ILE A 272 0.22 -13.83 -24.54
N PRO A 273 1.23 -14.61 -24.95
CA PRO A 273 1.01 -15.78 -25.77
C PRO A 273 0.21 -16.85 -25.03
N HIS A 274 -0.59 -17.62 -25.77
CA HIS A 274 -1.31 -18.77 -25.25
C HIS A 274 -0.35 -19.82 -24.70
N SER A 275 -0.63 -20.33 -23.49
CA SER A 275 0.14 -21.40 -22.87
C SER A 275 -0.71 -22.11 -21.81
N ALA A 276 -1.02 -23.36 -22.07
CA ALA A 276 -1.76 -24.23 -21.16
C ALA A 276 -0.88 -24.88 -20.07
N ALA A 277 0.41 -24.52 -20.01
CA ALA A 277 1.30 -25.03 -18.97
C ALA A 277 0.91 -24.39 -17.61
N MET A 278 0.33 -25.20 -16.72
CA MET A 278 -0.01 -24.77 -15.37
C MET A 278 1.24 -24.52 -14.54
N PRO A 279 1.27 -23.48 -13.70
CA PRO A 279 2.35 -23.28 -12.74
C PRO A 279 2.51 -24.47 -11.79
N THR A 280 3.70 -24.63 -11.25
CA THR A 280 3.96 -25.68 -10.25
C THR A 280 3.49 -25.21 -8.87
N LEU A 281 2.92 -26.11 -8.08
CA LEU A 281 2.57 -25.81 -6.70
C LEU A 281 3.85 -25.62 -5.87
N PRO A 282 4.09 -24.41 -5.31
CA PRO A 282 5.30 -24.17 -4.52
C PRO A 282 5.23 -24.88 -3.17
N THR A 283 6.38 -25.33 -2.67
CA THR A 283 6.47 -25.75 -1.26
C THR A 283 6.61 -24.51 -0.39
N VAL A 284 5.59 -24.21 0.42
CA VAL A 284 5.57 -23.06 1.32
C VAL A 284 6.06 -23.51 2.70
N PRO A 285 7.22 -23.05 3.18
CA PRO A 285 7.68 -23.35 4.53
C PRO A 285 6.88 -22.53 5.54
N VAL A 286 6.03 -23.18 6.31
CA VAL A 286 5.21 -22.55 7.36
C VAL A 286 6.07 -22.35 8.60
N GLY A 287 6.24 -21.10 9.03
CA GLY A 287 6.95 -20.73 10.25
C GLY A 287 6.14 -21.00 11.52
N VAL A 288 6.65 -20.53 12.66
CA VAL A 288 5.86 -20.53 13.90
C VAL A 288 4.91 -19.33 13.94
N PRO A 289 3.72 -19.44 14.57
CA PRO A 289 2.72 -18.35 14.58
C PRO A 289 3.26 -16.99 15.03
N SER A 290 4.20 -16.95 15.99
CA SER A 290 4.81 -15.71 16.47
C SER A 290 5.57 -14.91 15.42
N THR A 291 6.03 -15.53 14.33
CA THR A 291 6.78 -14.83 13.27
C THR A 291 5.88 -13.94 12.40
N ILE A 292 4.58 -14.22 12.30
CA ILE A 292 3.61 -13.37 11.59
C ILE A 292 3.63 -11.95 12.13
N LEU A 293 3.73 -11.78 13.46
CA LEU A 293 3.74 -10.46 14.10
C LEU A 293 4.90 -9.55 13.64
N GLN A 294 5.94 -10.13 13.06
CA GLN A 294 7.13 -9.41 12.58
C GLN A 294 7.21 -9.34 11.05
N ARG A 295 6.40 -10.16 10.36
CA ARG A 295 6.53 -10.35 8.90
C ARG A 295 5.37 -9.78 8.09
N ARG A 296 4.20 -9.60 8.68
CA ARG A 296 3.06 -9.03 7.96
C ARG A 296 3.10 -7.50 8.02
N PRO A 297 3.12 -6.83 6.85
CA PRO A 297 3.13 -5.37 6.79
C PRO A 297 1.86 -4.73 7.35
N ASP A 298 0.68 -5.37 7.20
CA ASP A 298 -0.60 -4.88 7.73
C ASP A 298 -0.62 -4.84 9.27
N ILE A 299 -0.04 -5.85 9.91
CA ILE A 299 0.15 -5.86 11.38
C ILE A 299 1.09 -4.74 11.82
N ALA A 300 2.17 -4.52 11.06
CA ALA A 300 3.11 -3.44 11.34
C ALA A 300 2.45 -2.06 11.16
N THR A 301 1.62 -1.88 10.13
CA THR A 301 0.82 -0.66 9.93
C THR A 301 -0.06 -0.38 11.15
N ALA A 302 -0.85 -1.36 11.59
CA ALA A 302 -1.75 -1.21 12.74
C ALA A 302 -0.98 -0.92 14.03
N GLU A 303 0.17 -1.56 14.23
CA GLU A 303 1.04 -1.35 15.40
C GLU A 303 1.66 0.05 15.40
N ARG A 304 2.13 0.57 14.26
CA ARG A 304 2.68 1.92 14.16
C ARG A 304 1.61 2.99 14.32
N GLN A 305 0.39 2.78 13.79
CA GLN A 305 -0.75 3.67 14.05
C GLN A 305 -1.09 3.75 15.54
N MET A 306 -1.09 2.62 16.22
CA MET A 306 -1.29 2.59 17.69
C MET A 306 -0.19 3.36 18.43
N ALA A 307 1.06 3.30 17.97
CA ALA A 307 2.16 4.08 18.53
C ALA A 307 1.94 5.59 18.31
N ALA A 308 1.43 6.01 17.16
CA ALA A 308 1.06 7.40 16.88
C ALA A 308 -0.04 7.89 17.85
N GLU A 309 -1.10 7.12 18.03
CA GLU A 309 -2.18 7.47 18.96
C GLU A 309 -1.70 7.54 20.42
N ASN A 310 -0.71 6.71 20.83
CA ASN A 310 -0.10 6.85 22.14
C ASN A 310 0.64 8.18 22.31
N ALA A 311 1.35 8.63 21.28
CA ALA A 311 2.03 9.93 21.30
C ALA A 311 1.02 11.09 21.38
N THR A 312 -0.14 10.98 20.72
CA THR A 312 -1.25 11.95 20.78
C THR A 312 -1.78 12.13 22.21
N ILE A 313 -1.81 11.05 23.04
CA ILE A 313 -2.12 11.20 24.47
C ILE A 313 -1.11 12.15 25.14
N GLY A 314 0.18 11.99 24.82
CA GLY A 314 1.23 12.86 25.36
C GLY A 314 1.06 14.32 24.97
N ILE A 315 0.65 14.60 23.71
CA ILE A 315 0.35 15.94 23.21
C ILE A 315 -0.81 16.56 24.02
N ALA A 316 -1.91 15.82 24.17
CA ALA A 316 -3.07 16.27 24.92
C ALA A 316 -2.75 16.51 26.42
N VAL A 317 -1.90 15.67 27.03
CA VAL A 317 -1.43 15.87 28.41
C VAL A 317 -0.54 17.11 28.51
N ALA A 318 0.30 17.38 27.51
CA ALA A 318 1.17 18.55 27.51
C ALA A 318 0.37 19.87 27.51
N ALA A 319 -0.85 19.90 26.99
CA ALA A 319 -1.74 21.07 27.04
C ALA A 319 -2.18 21.49 28.45
N TYR A 320 -1.94 20.67 29.48
CA TYR A 320 -2.17 21.06 30.88
C TYR A 320 -1.07 21.91 31.48
N TYR A 321 0.02 22.13 30.78
CA TYR A 321 1.19 22.85 31.27
C TYR A 321 1.37 24.18 30.56
N PRO A 322 2.02 25.20 31.20
CA PRO A 322 2.23 26.50 30.60
C PRO A 322 3.00 26.44 29.29
N THR A 323 2.53 27.12 28.26
CA THR A 323 3.32 27.39 27.06
C THR A 323 4.31 28.51 27.33
N VAL A 324 5.58 28.31 27.00
CA VAL A 324 6.65 29.30 27.18
C VAL A 324 7.20 29.67 25.81
N SER A 325 7.06 30.97 25.45
CA SER A 325 7.58 31.45 24.18
C SER A 325 8.61 32.58 24.40
N LEU A 326 9.58 32.62 23.48
CA LEU A 326 10.57 33.66 23.39
C LEU A 326 10.32 34.46 22.10
N SER A 327 10.44 35.78 22.17
CA SER A 327 10.30 36.68 21.02
C SER A 327 11.41 37.70 20.99
N ALA A 328 11.86 38.03 19.79
CA ALA A 328 12.74 39.15 19.54
C ALA A 328 12.24 39.94 18.32
N LEU A 329 12.36 41.26 18.41
CA LEU A 329 12.03 42.19 17.35
C LEU A 329 13.20 43.13 17.17
N ASP A 330 13.58 43.42 15.94
CA ASP A 330 14.63 44.36 15.56
C ASP A 330 14.23 45.06 14.25
N GLY A 331 14.21 46.40 14.25
CA GLY A 331 13.77 47.07 13.04
C GLY A 331 13.59 48.61 13.19
N PHE A 332 12.77 49.13 12.31
CA PHE A 332 12.46 50.57 12.25
C PHE A 332 10.95 50.77 12.23
N THR A 333 10.47 51.74 13.04
CA THR A 333 9.08 52.16 13.04
C THR A 333 8.99 53.67 13.05
N GLN A 334 8.11 54.27 12.25
CA GLN A 334 7.99 55.70 12.12
C GLN A 334 6.57 56.16 11.84
N SER A 335 6.21 57.26 12.49
CA SER A 335 5.01 58.04 12.18
C SER A 335 5.34 59.53 12.33
N PRO A 336 5.22 60.36 11.26
CA PRO A 336 4.86 60.07 9.88
C PRO A 336 5.94 59.29 9.11
N LEU A 337 5.56 58.67 7.96
CA LEU A 337 6.37 57.70 7.19
C LEU A 337 7.71 58.25 6.68
N GLY A 338 7.91 59.55 6.63
CA GLY A 338 9.15 60.14 6.12
C GLY A 338 10.36 59.84 6.99
N GLY A 339 11.40 59.21 6.41
CA GLY A 339 12.65 58.89 7.11
C GLY A 339 12.61 57.59 7.92
N LEU A 340 11.80 56.62 7.54
CA LEU A 340 11.62 55.33 8.26
C LEU A 340 12.97 54.67 8.62
N LEU A 341 13.93 54.61 7.72
CA LEU A 341 15.22 53.97 7.92
C LEU A 341 16.28 54.84 8.63
N HIS A 342 15.90 55.94 9.25
CA HIS A 342 16.83 56.72 10.08
C HIS A 342 17.13 55.99 11.40
N VAL A 343 18.37 56.07 11.88
CA VAL A 343 18.80 55.48 13.14
C VAL A 343 17.95 55.90 14.34
N ALA A 344 17.39 57.11 14.30
CA ALA A 344 16.48 57.62 15.35
C ALA A 344 15.17 56.82 15.46
N ASN A 345 14.80 56.05 14.43
CA ASN A 345 13.58 55.25 14.35
C ASN A 345 13.84 53.76 14.58
N TYR A 346 15.08 53.41 14.92
CA TYR A 346 15.48 52.03 15.25
C TYR A 346 14.88 51.61 16.58
N VAL A 347 14.24 50.44 16.56
CA VAL A 347 13.59 49.85 17.72
C VAL A 347 14.03 48.40 17.85
N TRP A 348 14.14 47.90 19.06
CA TRP A 348 14.34 46.49 19.33
C TRP A 348 13.61 46.08 20.61
N SER A 349 13.19 44.85 20.69
CA SER A 349 12.65 44.27 21.90
C SER A 349 13.04 42.80 22.04
N LEU A 350 13.23 42.35 23.27
CA LEU A 350 13.37 40.95 23.64
C LEU A 350 12.30 40.66 24.67
N GLY A 351 11.53 39.60 24.45
CA GLY A 351 10.44 39.21 25.31
C GLY A 351 10.45 37.73 25.59
N GLY A 352 9.95 37.36 26.75
CA GLY A 352 9.57 35.99 27.10
C GLY A 352 8.18 36.04 27.70
N SER A 353 7.32 35.12 27.32
CA SER A 353 5.99 34.96 27.88
C SER A 353 5.76 33.54 28.35
N ALA A 354 4.99 33.39 29.41
CA ALA A 354 4.47 32.10 29.88
C ALA A 354 2.97 32.23 30.04
N THR A 355 2.22 31.39 29.36
CA THR A 355 0.75 31.43 29.38
C THR A 355 0.22 30.10 29.85
N GLU A 356 -0.65 30.12 30.87
CA GLU A 356 -1.36 28.97 31.41
C GLU A 356 -2.85 29.24 31.43
N THR A 357 -3.63 28.29 30.95
CA THR A 357 -5.10 28.38 31.00
C THR A 357 -5.58 27.79 32.33
N ILE A 358 -6.11 28.61 33.20
CA ILE A 358 -6.58 28.18 34.54
C ILE A 358 -7.96 27.54 34.49
N PHE A 359 -8.84 27.99 33.59
CA PHE A 359 -10.19 27.46 33.45
C PHE A 359 -10.61 27.43 31.99
N ASP A 360 -11.00 26.26 31.52
CA ASP A 360 -11.40 25.96 30.14
C ASP A 360 -12.76 25.23 30.03
N GLY A 361 -13.52 25.13 31.14
CA GLY A 361 -14.80 24.44 31.14
C GLY A 361 -14.73 22.94 30.89
N GLY A 362 -13.54 22.33 30.98
CA GLY A 362 -13.33 20.90 30.80
C GLY A 362 -12.77 20.49 29.43
N GLU A 363 -12.38 21.44 28.56
CA GLU A 363 -11.85 21.21 27.21
C GLU A 363 -10.66 20.23 27.25
N ARG A 364 -9.60 20.54 27.96
CA ARG A 364 -8.40 19.69 28.06
C ARG A 364 -8.67 18.30 28.64
N SER A 365 -9.58 18.20 29.60
CA SER A 365 -9.98 16.89 30.14
C SER A 365 -10.72 16.04 29.11
N GLY A 366 -11.55 16.69 28.28
CA GLY A 366 -12.22 16.07 27.14
C GLY A 366 -11.24 15.59 26.07
N GLU A 367 -10.24 16.42 25.70
CA GLU A 367 -9.20 16.08 24.74
C GLU A 367 -8.36 14.88 25.18
N VAL A 368 -7.92 14.83 26.44
CA VAL A 368 -7.20 13.66 26.98
C VAL A 368 -8.08 12.42 27.00
N ALA A 369 -9.37 12.57 27.33
CA ALA A 369 -10.30 11.43 27.30
C ALA A 369 -10.51 10.93 25.87
N ALA A 370 -10.63 11.83 24.89
CA ALA A 370 -10.74 11.49 23.46
C ALA A 370 -9.47 10.78 22.95
N ALA A 371 -8.28 11.33 23.24
CA ALA A 371 -7.01 10.70 22.84
C ALA A 371 -6.84 9.29 23.44
N LYS A 372 -7.21 9.10 24.70
CA LYS A 372 -7.21 7.76 25.32
C LYS A 372 -8.20 6.80 24.66
N ALA A 373 -9.38 7.27 24.26
CA ALA A 373 -10.37 6.46 23.57
C ALA A 373 -9.88 6.06 22.18
N ASN A 374 -9.25 6.98 21.43
CA ASN A 374 -8.63 6.69 20.13
C ASN A 374 -7.51 5.65 20.27
N TYR A 375 -6.64 5.78 21.25
CA TYR A 375 -5.63 4.76 21.53
C TYR A 375 -6.25 3.39 21.82
N GLN A 376 -7.33 3.30 22.60
CA GLN A 376 -8.02 2.04 22.86
C GLN A 376 -8.65 1.45 21.58
N ALA A 377 -9.18 2.30 20.70
CA ALA A 377 -9.68 1.88 19.39
C ALA A 377 -8.54 1.31 18.52
N ALA A 378 -7.38 1.98 18.51
CA ALA A 378 -6.20 1.50 17.78
C ALA A 378 -5.67 0.16 18.34
N VAL A 379 -5.68 -0.03 19.68
CA VAL A 379 -5.35 -1.31 20.32
C VAL A 379 -6.31 -2.42 19.88
N ALA A 380 -7.60 -2.13 19.84
CA ALA A 380 -8.61 -3.10 19.39
C ALA A 380 -8.42 -3.46 17.90
N ASN A 381 -8.14 -2.45 17.06
CA ASN A 381 -7.82 -2.65 15.64
C ASN A 381 -6.58 -3.53 15.46
N TYR A 382 -5.47 -3.23 16.14
CA TYR A 382 -4.26 -4.05 16.10
C TYR A 382 -4.54 -5.51 16.47
N ARG A 383 -5.30 -5.74 17.56
CA ARG A 383 -5.68 -7.10 17.96
C ARG A 383 -6.56 -7.79 16.94
N GLY A 384 -7.51 -7.05 16.34
CA GLY A 384 -8.36 -7.56 15.26
C GLY A 384 -7.52 -8.00 14.05
N THR A 385 -6.61 -7.15 13.57
CA THR A 385 -5.69 -7.46 12.47
C THR A 385 -4.87 -8.72 12.74
N VAL A 386 -4.34 -8.87 13.97
CA VAL A 386 -3.59 -10.07 14.36
C VAL A 386 -4.48 -11.32 14.33
N LEU A 387 -5.72 -11.25 14.81
CA LEU A 387 -6.64 -12.39 14.79
C LEU A 387 -7.02 -12.79 13.36
N THR A 388 -7.32 -11.82 12.50
CA THR A 388 -7.58 -12.05 11.07
C THR A 388 -6.35 -12.69 10.40
N ALA A 389 -5.15 -12.22 10.70
CA ALA A 389 -3.93 -12.80 10.14
C ALA A 389 -3.73 -14.28 10.52
N PHE A 390 -4.12 -14.68 11.72
CA PHE A 390 -4.11 -16.11 12.10
C PHE A 390 -5.21 -16.88 11.38
N GLU A 391 -6.41 -16.31 11.26
CA GLU A 391 -7.52 -16.91 10.52
C GLU A 391 -7.15 -17.19 9.08
N ASP A 392 -6.55 -16.20 8.38
CA ASP A 392 -6.15 -16.33 6.99
C ASP A 392 -5.18 -17.50 6.78
N VAL A 393 -4.12 -17.58 7.58
CA VAL A 393 -3.15 -18.68 7.49
C VAL A 393 -3.77 -20.05 7.80
N GLU A 394 -4.64 -20.15 8.82
CA GLU A 394 -5.33 -21.42 9.12
C GLU A 394 -6.28 -21.82 7.98
N ASN A 395 -6.98 -20.88 7.37
CA ASN A 395 -7.84 -21.11 6.22
C ASN A 395 -7.04 -21.65 5.03
N ASP A 396 -5.93 -21.01 4.69
CA ASP A 396 -5.08 -21.43 3.57
C ASP A 396 -4.45 -22.81 3.81
N LEU A 397 -3.98 -23.09 5.03
CA LEU A 397 -3.44 -24.40 5.39
C LEU A 397 -4.48 -25.50 5.27
N SER A 398 -5.70 -25.25 5.77
CA SER A 398 -6.82 -26.21 5.67
C SER A 398 -7.26 -26.40 4.23
N GLY A 399 -7.32 -25.31 3.46
CA GLY A 399 -7.65 -25.31 2.03
C GLY A 399 -6.68 -26.20 1.24
N LEU A 400 -5.39 -25.92 1.35
CA LEU A 400 -4.35 -26.69 0.64
C LEU A 400 -4.38 -28.18 0.99
N ARG A 401 -4.61 -28.54 2.27
CA ARG A 401 -4.73 -29.95 2.69
C ARG A 401 -5.95 -30.62 2.09
N ILE A 402 -7.13 -30.00 2.23
CA ILE A 402 -8.40 -30.56 1.75
C ILE A 402 -8.43 -30.65 0.23
N LEU A 403 -7.95 -29.61 -0.46
CA LEU A 403 -7.87 -29.61 -1.92
C LEU A 403 -6.84 -30.62 -2.45
N ALA A 404 -5.80 -30.99 -1.68
CA ALA A 404 -4.90 -32.07 -2.06
C ALA A 404 -5.62 -33.43 -2.05
N GLU A 405 -6.38 -33.72 -1.00
CA GLU A 405 -7.19 -34.95 -0.91
C GLU A 405 -8.27 -34.99 -2.03
N GLN A 406 -8.89 -33.84 -2.33
CA GLN A 406 -9.86 -33.72 -3.41
C GLN A 406 -9.21 -33.96 -4.79
N ALA A 407 -8.01 -33.44 -5.03
CA ALA A 407 -7.27 -33.64 -6.28
C ALA A 407 -6.97 -35.09 -6.53
N ASP A 408 -6.51 -35.86 -5.51
CA ASP A 408 -6.24 -37.27 -5.62
C ASP A 408 -7.49 -38.10 -5.98
N ALA A 409 -8.64 -37.73 -5.42
CA ALA A 409 -9.92 -38.36 -5.75
C ALA A 409 -10.37 -38.04 -7.19
N LEU A 410 -10.21 -36.78 -7.62
CA LEU A 410 -10.55 -36.34 -8.98
C LEU A 410 -9.62 -36.93 -10.04
N ASP A 411 -8.33 -37.07 -9.76
CA ASP A 411 -7.41 -37.76 -10.66
C ASP A 411 -7.84 -39.21 -10.95
N THR A 412 -8.44 -39.87 -9.96
CA THR A 412 -9.01 -41.21 -10.15
C THR A 412 -10.30 -41.13 -10.96
N ALA A 413 -11.21 -40.18 -10.63
CA ALA A 413 -12.47 -39.98 -11.35
C ALA A 413 -12.23 -39.65 -12.84
N VAL A 414 -11.29 -38.78 -13.16
CA VAL A 414 -10.93 -38.40 -14.54
C VAL A 414 -10.40 -39.63 -15.32
N ARG A 415 -9.54 -40.45 -14.70
CA ARG A 415 -9.05 -41.69 -15.34
C ARG A 415 -10.19 -42.66 -15.63
N ASP A 416 -11.07 -42.89 -14.64
CA ASP A 416 -12.18 -43.82 -14.78
C ASP A 416 -13.22 -43.28 -15.78
N ALA A 417 -13.54 -41.99 -15.78
CA ALA A 417 -14.45 -41.38 -16.75
C ALA A 417 -13.88 -41.43 -18.17
N THR A 418 -12.56 -41.25 -18.34
CA THR A 418 -11.91 -41.37 -19.65
C THR A 418 -12.01 -42.80 -20.17
N HIS A 419 -11.69 -43.79 -19.33
CA HIS A 419 -11.81 -45.19 -19.69
C HIS A 419 -13.29 -45.60 -19.92
N GLY A 420 -14.22 -45.09 -19.11
CA GLY A 420 -15.67 -45.30 -19.29
C GLY A 420 -16.18 -44.79 -20.63
N THR A 421 -15.67 -43.63 -21.08
CA THR A 421 -16.00 -43.08 -22.40
C THR A 421 -15.47 -43.97 -23.54
N GLU A 422 -14.25 -44.49 -23.42
CA GLU A 422 -13.69 -45.44 -24.40
C GLU A 422 -14.52 -46.74 -24.48
N ILE A 423 -14.93 -47.29 -23.32
CA ILE A 423 -15.80 -48.48 -23.28
C ILE A 423 -17.13 -48.18 -23.94
N ALA A 424 -17.84 -47.12 -23.52
CA ALA A 424 -19.14 -46.74 -24.07
C ALA A 424 -19.09 -46.54 -25.60
N PHE A 425 -18.00 -45.96 -26.11
CA PHE A 425 -17.83 -45.78 -27.55
C PHE A 425 -17.61 -47.13 -28.28
N ASN A 426 -16.83 -48.05 -27.75
CA ASN A 426 -16.63 -49.37 -28.31
C ASN A 426 -17.92 -50.20 -28.31
N GLU A 427 -18.71 -50.14 -27.23
CA GLU A 427 -20.01 -50.79 -27.12
C GLU A 427 -21.04 -50.19 -28.12
N TYR A 428 -21.02 -48.88 -28.33
CA TYR A 428 -21.83 -48.23 -29.34
C TYR A 428 -21.46 -48.69 -30.76
N GLN A 429 -20.16 -48.78 -31.07
CA GLN A 429 -19.72 -49.31 -32.35
C GLN A 429 -20.11 -50.78 -32.56
N ALA A 430 -20.17 -51.58 -31.50
CA ALA A 430 -20.64 -52.96 -31.52
C ALA A 430 -22.18 -53.06 -31.57
N GLY A 431 -22.90 -51.95 -31.46
CA GLY A 431 -24.39 -51.90 -31.47
C GLY A 431 -25.04 -52.43 -30.19
N THR A 432 -24.31 -52.50 -29.08
CA THR A 432 -24.81 -53.03 -27.79
C THR A 432 -25.44 -51.93 -26.91
N VAL A 433 -25.11 -50.67 -27.14
CA VAL A 433 -25.66 -49.49 -26.42
C VAL A 433 -26.06 -48.43 -27.44
N ASP A 434 -26.94 -47.51 -27.00
CA ASP A 434 -27.34 -46.34 -27.81
C ASP A 434 -26.34 -45.18 -27.67
N TYR A 435 -26.46 -44.20 -28.55
CA TYR A 435 -25.58 -43.01 -28.54
C TYR A 435 -25.74 -42.18 -27.25
N THR A 436 -26.88 -42.22 -26.60
CA THR A 436 -27.15 -41.50 -25.34
C THR A 436 -26.19 -41.93 -24.24
N THR A 437 -25.80 -43.22 -24.23
CA THR A 437 -24.80 -43.74 -23.28
C THR A 437 -23.42 -43.11 -23.52
N VAL A 438 -22.97 -43.06 -24.78
CA VAL A 438 -21.71 -42.39 -25.15
C VAL A 438 -21.75 -40.90 -24.79
N ALA A 439 -22.86 -40.25 -25.14
CA ALA A 439 -23.07 -38.82 -24.86
C ALA A 439 -22.98 -38.48 -23.37
N THR A 440 -23.56 -39.34 -22.52
CA THR A 440 -23.51 -39.18 -21.05
C THR A 440 -22.08 -39.39 -20.53
N ALA A 441 -21.38 -40.45 -20.99
CA ALA A 441 -20.02 -40.72 -20.60
C ALA A 441 -19.06 -39.56 -20.97
N GLN A 442 -19.20 -39.01 -22.18
CA GLN A 442 -18.42 -37.86 -22.64
C GLN A 442 -18.69 -36.61 -21.81
N ALA A 443 -19.95 -36.33 -21.46
CA ALA A 443 -20.32 -35.19 -20.62
C ALA A 443 -19.72 -35.31 -19.22
N THR A 444 -19.76 -36.51 -18.63
CA THR A 444 -19.13 -36.83 -17.33
C THR A 444 -17.60 -36.62 -17.40
N GLN A 445 -16.94 -37.19 -18.41
CA GLN A 445 -15.50 -37.00 -18.59
C GLN A 445 -15.10 -35.52 -18.67
N LEU A 446 -15.81 -34.72 -19.48
CA LEU A 446 -15.53 -33.30 -19.60
C LEU A 446 -15.74 -32.56 -18.27
N ALA A 447 -16.81 -32.86 -17.56
CA ALA A 447 -17.13 -32.24 -16.27
C ALA A 447 -16.05 -32.56 -15.22
N ASP A 448 -15.59 -33.82 -15.14
CA ASP A 448 -14.56 -34.23 -14.21
C ASP A 448 -13.22 -33.59 -14.53
N GLN A 449 -12.82 -33.50 -15.82
CA GLN A 449 -11.61 -32.82 -16.26
C GLN A 449 -11.63 -31.33 -15.95
N GLN A 450 -12.75 -30.64 -16.17
CA GLN A 450 -12.90 -29.23 -15.81
C GLN A 450 -12.85 -29.03 -14.30
N THR A 451 -13.46 -29.91 -13.52
CA THR A 451 -13.41 -29.87 -12.05
C THR A 451 -11.99 -30.08 -11.54
N ALA A 452 -11.24 -31.00 -12.12
CA ALA A 452 -9.84 -31.24 -11.77
C ALA A 452 -8.96 -30.00 -12.03
N LEU A 453 -9.14 -29.32 -13.18
CA LEU A 453 -8.47 -28.05 -13.47
C LEU A 453 -8.83 -26.96 -12.47
N SER A 454 -10.12 -26.86 -12.08
CA SER A 454 -10.59 -25.88 -11.09
C SER A 454 -9.98 -26.14 -9.70
N VAL A 455 -9.87 -27.38 -9.28
CA VAL A 455 -9.21 -27.75 -8.00
C VAL A 455 -7.71 -27.44 -8.06
N GLN A 456 -7.04 -27.73 -9.18
CA GLN A 456 -5.64 -27.36 -9.36
C GLN A 456 -5.43 -25.84 -9.30
N GLN A 457 -6.32 -25.04 -9.92
CA GLN A 457 -6.35 -23.59 -9.82
C GLN A 457 -6.48 -23.16 -8.36
N SER A 458 -7.49 -23.66 -7.65
CA SER A 458 -7.72 -23.30 -6.24
C SER A 458 -6.50 -23.58 -5.37
N ARG A 459 -5.83 -24.72 -5.55
CA ARG A 459 -4.60 -25.06 -4.82
C ARG A 459 -3.46 -24.06 -5.08
N LEU A 460 -3.32 -23.58 -6.31
CA LEU A 460 -2.31 -22.57 -6.67
C LEU A 460 -2.65 -21.21 -6.08
N LEU A 461 -3.94 -20.84 -6.05
CA LEU A 461 -4.41 -19.59 -5.46
C LEU A 461 -4.21 -19.61 -3.93
N ASP A 462 -4.61 -20.68 -3.25
CA ASP A 462 -4.39 -20.82 -1.80
C ASP A 462 -2.89 -20.80 -1.45
N ALA A 463 -2.03 -21.37 -2.30
CA ALA A 463 -0.59 -21.28 -2.09
C ALA A 463 -0.04 -19.85 -2.26
N ALA A 464 -0.57 -19.08 -3.21
CA ALA A 464 -0.20 -17.68 -3.40
C ALA A 464 -0.68 -16.83 -2.22
N SER A 465 -1.92 -17.04 -1.76
CA SER A 465 -2.49 -16.39 -0.57
C SER A 465 -1.66 -16.71 0.68
N LEU A 466 -1.36 -17.97 0.94
CA LEU A 466 -0.55 -18.39 2.08
C LEU A 466 0.82 -17.70 2.11
N ILE A 467 1.49 -17.55 0.96
CA ILE A 467 2.77 -16.82 0.88
C ILE A 467 2.57 -15.36 1.29
N GLY A 468 1.50 -14.72 0.82
CA GLY A 468 1.12 -13.37 1.20
C GLY A 468 0.83 -13.25 2.70
N ASP A 469 0.04 -14.16 3.24
CA ASP A 469 -0.37 -14.17 4.64
C ASP A 469 0.78 -14.48 5.61
N LEU A 470 1.83 -15.12 5.09
CA LEU A 470 3.11 -15.27 5.80
C LEU A 470 4.04 -14.04 5.63
N GLY A 471 3.59 -13.00 4.90
CA GLY A 471 4.29 -11.72 4.74
C GLY A 471 5.20 -11.60 3.52
N GLY A 472 5.17 -12.52 2.55
CA GLY A 472 5.87 -12.41 1.25
C GLY A 472 7.39 -12.21 1.32
N GLY A 473 8.01 -12.38 2.50
CA GLY A 473 9.44 -12.13 2.72
C GLY A 473 9.77 -10.75 3.30
N TRP A 474 8.77 -9.93 3.63
CA TRP A 474 8.94 -8.68 4.36
C TRP A 474 9.19 -8.90 5.86
N SER A 475 9.76 -7.90 6.55
CA SER A 475 9.94 -7.89 8.00
C SER A 475 9.91 -6.46 8.53
N ASP A 476 9.40 -6.28 9.76
CA ASP A 476 9.39 -5.00 10.48
C ASP A 476 10.79 -4.40 10.70
N SER A 477 11.84 -5.22 10.63
CA SER A 477 13.24 -4.77 10.64
C SER A 477 13.62 -3.92 9.42
N GLN A 478 12.81 -3.91 8.37
CA GLN A 478 12.99 -3.08 7.18
C GLN A 478 12.44 -1.66 7.37
N LEU A 479 11.63 -1.41 8.40
CA LEU A 479 11.11 -0.09 8.70
C LEU A 479 12.24 0.87 9.08
N HIS A 480 12.24 2.03 8.47
CA HIS A 480 13.21 3.08 8.71
C HIS A 480 12.78 3.97 9.89
N ASP A 481 13.73 4.49 10.64
CA ASP A 481 13.46 5.55 11.62
C ASP A 481 13.51 6.91 10.93
N PRO A 482 12.35 7.57 10.69
CA PRO A 482 12.30 8.86 9.99
C PRO A 482 13.00 9.98 10.74
N ARG A 483 13.32 9.78 12.03
CA ARG A 483 14.09 10.72 12.86
C ARG A 483 15.57 10.71 12.53
N ASN A 484 16.06 9.71 11.79
CA ASN A 484 17.46 9.58 11.40
C ASN A 484 17.62 9.69 9.87
N PRO A 485 17.75 10.91 9.30
CA PRO A 485 17.76 11.14 7.85
C PRO A 485 18.96 10.51 7.14
N ASP A 486 20.05 10.22 7.83
CA ASP A 486 21.25 9.64 7.22
C ASP A 486 21.04 8.18 6.78
N LYS A 487 20.07 7.49 7.39
CA LYS A 487 19.68 6.12 7.01
C LYS A 487 18.67 6.07 5.87
N LEU A 488 17.92 7.15 5.62
CA LEU A 488 16.93 7.24 4.53
C LEU A 488 17.59 7.35 3.13
N GLN A 489 18.85 7.78 3.05
CA GLN A 489 19.58 7.93 1.79
C GLN A 489 20.22 6.62 1.28
N ALA A 490 20.15 5.54 2.03
CA ALA A 490 20.76 4.26 1.70
C ALA A 490 19.86 3.31 0.89
N GLN A 491 18.63 3.73 0.52
CA GLN A 491 17.80 2.93 -0.38
C GLN A 491 18.35 2.95 -1.80
N PRO A 492 18.54 1.80 -2.46
CA PRO A 492 18.99 1.78 -3.85
C PRO A 492 17.95 2.47 -4.73
N ALA A 493 18.42 3.34 -5.61
CA ALA A 493 17.65 4.12 -6.56
C ALA A 493 16.96 3.23 -7.64
N ALA A 494 16.18 2.25 -7.24
CA ALA A 494 15.37 1.43 -8.15
C ALA A 494 14.14 2.19 -8.69
N ALA A 495 13.71 3.25 -8.00
CA ALA A 495 12.54 4.03 -8.40
C ALA A 495 12.84 5.27 -9.28
N SER A 496 14.11 5.65 -9.46
CA SER A 496 14.49 6.88 -10.20
C SER A 496 14.76 6.71 -11.69
N ALA A 497 14.67 5.50 -12.24
CA ALA A 497 15.01 5.24 -13.65
C ALA A 497 13.83 5.43 -14.64
N ALA A 498 12.64 5.78 -14.18
CA ALA A 498 11.44 5.82 -15.02
C ALA A 498 11.00 7.21 -15.48
N SER A 499 11.78 8.28 -15.28
CA SER A 499 11.38 9.62 -15.70
C SER A 499 12.45 10.41 -16.43
N THR A 500 12.84 9.94 -17.62
CA THR A 500 13.40 10.83 -18.65
C THR A 500 13.00 10.28 -20.04
N PRO A 501 12.02 10.85 -20.72
CA PRO A 501 11.85 10.60 -22.14
C PRO A 501 13.06 11.23 -22.84
N ALA A 502 13.85 10.39 -23.49
CA ALA A 502 14.95 10.82 -24.34
C ALA A 502 14.40 11.78 -25.42
N ALA A 503 14.72 13.06 -25.30
CA ALA A 503 14.55 14.02 -26.36
C ALA A 503 15.43 13.57 -27.54
N GLN A 504 14.81 13.00 -28.55
CA GLN A 504 15.43 12.76 -29.84
C GLN A 504 15.71 14.11 -30.50
N THR A 505 16.94 14.57 -30.41
CA THR A 505 17.46 15.64 -31.27
C THR A 505 17.62 15.08 -32.67
N SER A 506 16.63 15.32 -33.53
CA SER A 506 16.77 15.17 -34.95
C SER A 506 17.66 16.30 -35.50
N SER A 507 18.93 16.01 -35.73
CA SER A 507 19.82 16.85 -36.51
C SER A 507 19.44 16.74 -37.99
N THR A 508 18.69 17.70 -38.48
CA THR A 508 18.45 17.90 -39.91
C THR A 508 19.69 18.55 -40.52
N THR A 509 20.48 17.76 -41.21
CA THR A 509 21.55 18.26 -42.10
C THR A 509 20.93 18.80 -43.38
N SER A 510 20.95 20.10 -43.52
CA SER A 510 20.62 20.77 -44.78
C SER A 510 21.75 20.58 -45.81
N GLN A 511 21.52 19.83 -46.86
CA GLN A 511 22.28 19.95 -48.10
C GLN A 511 21.40 20.64 -49.14
N GLY A 512 21.94 21.78 -49.61
CA GLY A 512 21.35 22.56 -50.67
C GLY A 512 21.53 21.92 -52.04
N ALA A 513 20.57 22.14 -52.89
CA ALA A 513 20.75 22.09 -54.34
C ALA A 513 19.86 23.16 -54.98
N GLN A 514 20.49 23.96 -55.80
CA GLN A 514 19.96 25.05 -56.60
C GLN A 514 19.07 24.57 -57.78
N PRO A 515 18.33 25.49 -58.43
CA PRO A 515 17.25 25.14 -59.36
C PRO A 515 17.75 25.06 -60.82
N ALA A 516 17.04 24.29 -61.65
CA ALA A 516 17.09 24.41 -63.09
C ALA A 516 15.64 24.34 -63.68
N VAL A 517 15.19 25.47 -64.13
CA VAL A 517 14.49 25.83 -65.39
C VAL A 517 14.00 24.64 -66.29
N GLN A 518 12.76 24.47 -66.46
CA GLN A 518 11.87 24.73 -67.59
C GLN A 518 10.41 24.47 -67.20
#